data_65c33a626ef46adffc8d5b4ed00517ca
#
_entry.id   65c33a626ef46adffc8d5b4ed00517ca
#
_cell.length_a   1.000
_cell.length_b   1.000
_cell.length_c   1.000
_cell.angle_alpha   90.00
_cell.angle_beta   90.00
_cell.angle_gamma   90.00
#
_symmetry.space_group_name_H-M   'P 1'
#
loop_
_entity.id
_entity.type
_entity.pdbx_description
1 polymer ?
#
loop_
_entity_poly.entity_id
_entity_poly.type
_entity_poly.pdbx_seq_one_letter_code
_entity_poly.pdbx_strand_id
1 'polypeptide(L)'
;MTVRNLEFMFSPASIALVGASEKRGSVGRIVASNLRTGGFTGDIQLINPRHATIDGVPCHPSVVALPHAPDLAVVATPPDTVPGVIADLARHGTRAAVVITAGLDADLRQRMLEAARPACLRVLGPNCIGLILPHLGVNASSAHCM
;
A
#
# COMPACT_ATOMS: atom_id res chain seq x y z
N MET A 1 1.09 -17.19 -17.90
CA MET A 1 0.58 -16.00 -17.18
C MET A 1 -0.65 -16.42 -16.38
N THR A 2 -0.76 -15.99 -15.15
CA THR A 2 -1.88 -16.39 -14.27
C THR A 2 -2.59 -15.13 -13.75
N VAL A 3 -3.91 -15.21 -13.56
CA VAL A 3 -4.74 -14.17 -12.95
C VAL A 3 -4.89 -14.33 -11.43
N ARG A 4 -4.20 -15.31 -10.84
CA ARG A 4 -4.25 -15.58 -9.40
C ARG A 4 -3.97 -14.30 -8.60
N ASN A 5 -4.79 -14.05 -7.58
CA ASN A 5 -4.70 -12.91 -6.66
C ASN A 5 -4.98 -11.53 -7.27
N LEU A 6 -5.34 -11.41 -8.55
CA LEU A 6 -5.70 -10.12 -9.14
C LEU A 6 -7.01 -9.56 -8.58
N GLU A 7 -7.92 -10.43 -8.11
CA GLU A 7 -9.15 -10.03 -7.43
C GLU A 7 -8.87 -9.15 -6.21
N PHE A 8 -7.80 -9.40 -5.46
CA PHE A 8 -7.41 -8.59 -4.30
C PHE A 8 -6.92 -7.19 -4.70
N MET A 9 -6.45 -7.02 -5.92
CA MET A 9 -6.06 -5.72 -6.45
C MET A 9 -7.27 -4.92 -6.95
N PHE A 10 -8.21 -5.56 -7.62
CA PHE A 10 -9.31 -4.88 -8.31
C PHE A 10 -10.63 -4.90 -7.57
N SER A 11 -10.76 -5.70 -6.51
CA SER A 11 -11.94 -5.79 -5.66
C SER A 11 -11.55 -6.01 -4.20
N PRO A 12 -10.67 -5.20 -3.62
CA PRO A 12 -10.26 -5.36 -2.23
C PRO A 12 -11.41 -5.05 -1.28
N ALA A 13 -11.53 -5.83 -0.20
CA ALA A 13 -12.41 -5.54 0.93
C ALA A 13 -11.70 -4.72 2.00
N SER A 14 -10.37 -4.74 2.03
CA SER A 14 -9.54 -3.98 2.97
C SER A 14 -8.27 -3.45 2.31
N ILE A 15 -7.84 -2.26 2.74
CA ILE A 15 -6.66 -1.58 2.18
C ILE A 15 -5.78 -1.11 3.33
N ALA A 16 -4.47 -1.33 3.23
CA ALA A 16 -3.50 -0.71 4.11
C ALA A 16 -2.59 0.26 3.35
N LEU A 17 -2.29 1.40 3.96
CA LEU A 17 -1.28 2.34 3.46
C LEU A 17 -0.04 2.25 4.32
N VAL A 18 1.05 1.75 3.77
CA VAL A 18 2.37 1.69 4.40
C VAL A 18 3.15 2.94 4.02
N GLY A 19 3.49 3.76 5.01
CA GLY A 19 4.10 5.08 4.78
C GLY A 19 3.08 6.22 4.84
N ALA A 20 1.96 6.03 5.54
CA ALA A 20 1.02 7.10 5.83
C ALA A 20 1.73 8.24 6.58
N SER A 21 1.40 9.50 6.30
CA SER A 21 2.13 10.64 6.82
C SER A 21 1.22 11.87 7.00
N GLU A 22 1.55 12.71 7.98
CA GLU A 22 0.97 14.04 8.14
C GLU A 22 1.80 15.12 7.43
N LYS A 23 2.99 14.79 6.94
CA LYS A 23 3.87 15.74 6.29
C LYS A 23 3.23 16.31 5.03
N ARG A 24 3.03 17.63 5.03
CA ARG A 24 2.41 18.35 3.92
C ARG A 24 3.17 18.10 2.60
N GLY A 25 2.43 17.73 1.54
CA GLY A 25 3.01 17.49 0.22
C GLY A 25 3.68 16.12 0.06
N SER A 26 3.75 15.28 1.11
CA SER A 26 4.27 13.93 0.97
C SER A 26 3.27 13.02 0.25
N VAL A 27 3.80 12.04 -0.47
CA VAL A 27 2.98 11.01 -1.14
C VAL A 27 2.09 10.28 -0.13
N GLY A 28 2.63 9.92 1.03
CA GLY A 28 1.87 9.24 2.09
C GLY A 28 0.66 10.03 2.59
N ARG A 29 0.80 11.36 2.70
CA ARG A 29 -0.33 12.23 3.09
C ARG A 29 -1.37 12.32 1.98
N ILE A 30 -0.96 12.50 0.74
CA ILE A 30 -1.87 12.60 -0.42
C ILE A 30 -2.70 11.33 -0.55
N VAL A 31 -2.05 10.17 -0.51
CA VAL A 31 -2.73 8.87 -0.62
C VAL A 31 -3.67 8.65 0.56
N ALA A 32 -3.26 8.96 1.79
CA ALA A 32 -4.11 8.84 2.98
C ALA A 32 -5.38 9.70 2.84
N SER A 33 -5.24 10.94 2.39
CA SER A 33 -6.37 11.83 2.11
C SER A 33 -7.29 11.28 1.02
N ASN A 34 -6.71 10.83 -0.09
CA ASN A 34 -7.47 10.30 -1.23
C ASN A 34 -8.26 9.03 -0.85
N LEU A 35 -7.66 8.12 -0.09
CA LEU A 35 -8.35 6.92 0.40
C LEU A 35 -9.54 7.28 1.29
N ARG A 36 -9.38 8.26 2.17
CA ARG A 36 -10.43 8.67 3.11
C ARG A 36 -11.59 9.40 2.42
N THR A 37 -11.30 10.18 1.39
CA THR A 37 -12.31 11.02 0.70
C THR A 37 -12.95 10.33 -0.49
N GLY A 38 -12.40 9.21 -0.95
CA GLY A 38 -12.86 8.51 -2.16
C GLY A 38 -14.22 7.80 -2.00
N GLY A 39 -14.68 7.57 -0.78
CA GLY A 39 -15.96 6.89 -0.52
C GLY A 39 -15.85 5.37 -0.38
N PHE A 40 -14.65 4.82 -0.25
CA PHE A 40 -14.47 3.39 0.04
C PHE A 40 -15.10 3.03 1.38
N THR A 41 -15.96 2.00 1.40
CA THR A 41 -16.67 1.55 2.59
C THR A 41 -15.98 0.42 3.33
N GLY A 42 -14.92 -0.14 2.76
CA GLY A 42 -14.10 -1.18 3.40
C GLY A 42 -13.16 -0.63 4.46
N ASP A 43 -12.42 -1.52 5.08
CA ASP A 43 -11.45 -1.16 6.11
C ASP A 43 -10.20 -0.52 5.51
N ILE A 44 -9.78 0.60 6.09
CA ILE A 44 -8.55 1.31 5.71
C ILE A 44 -7.64 1.37 6.94
N GLN A 45 -6.47 0.75 6.85
CA GLN A 45 -5.45 0.72 7.90
C GLN A 45 -4.26 1.60 7.52
N LEU A 46 -3.81 2.44 8.44
CA LEU A 46 -2.64 3.29 8.24
C LEU A 46 -1.44 2.71 8.99
N ILE A 47 -0.27 2.73 8.36
CA ILE A 47 0.97 2.21 8.94
C ILE A 47 2.08 3.25 8.84
N ASN A 48 2.64 3.61 9.99
CA ASN A 48 3.86 4.40 10.11
C ASN A 48 4.48 4.17 11.49
N PRO A 49 5.78 3.80 11.60
CA PRO A 49 6.42 3.54 12.89
C PRO A 49 6.60 4.79 13.76
N ARG A 50 6.47 6.00 13.21
CA ARG A 50 6.73 7.26 13.89
C ARG A 50 5.48 7.94 14.44
N HIS A 51 4.29 7.47 14.10
CA HIS A 51 3.01 8.11 14.47
C HIS A 51 2.06 7.10 15.08
N ALA A 52 1.43 7.46 16.21
CA ALA A 52 0.35 6.69 16.79
C ALA A 52 -0.99 7.00 16.12
N THR A 53 -1.13 8.21 15.58
CA THR A 53 -2.31 8.66 14.85
C THR A 53 -1.87 9.52 13.66
N ILE A 54 -2.69 9.53 12.61
CA ILE A 54 -2.53 10.42 11.45
C ILE A 54 -3.88 11.07 11.20
N ASP A 55 -3.95 12.39 11.30
CA ASP A 55 -5.19 13.18 11.20
C ASP A 55 -6.31 12.60 12.12
N GLY A 56 -5.95 12.17 13.33
CA GLY A 56 -6.87 11.59 14.32
C GLY A 56 -7.25 10.11 14.07
N VAL A 57 -6.75 9.50 13.00
CA VAL A 57 -6.99 8.08 12.69
C VAL A 57 -5.88 7.23 13.30
N PRO A 58 -6.19 6.14 14.01
CA PRO A 58 -5.18 5.24 14.56
C PRO A 58 -4.21 4.73 13.48
N CYS A 59 -2.93 4.71 13.82
CA CYS A 59 -1.86 4.28 12.95
C CYS A 59 -1.08 3.14 13.59
N HIS A 60 -0.86 2.06 12.85
CA HIS A 60 -0.10 0.92 13.34
C HIS A 60 1.40 1.12 13.11
N PRO A 61 2.28 0.60 13.99
CA PRO A 61 3.73 0.80 13.84
C PRO A 61 4.35 -0.02 12.72
N SER A 62 3.72 -1.12 12.31
CA SER A 62 4.24 -2.03 11.28
C SER A 62 3.14 -2.88 10.67
N VAL A 63 3.47 -3.57 9.57
CA VAL A 63 2.56 -4.53 8.92
C VAL A 63 2.17 -5.66 9.87
N VAL A 64 3.13 -6.19 10.63
CA VAL A 64 2.89 -7.31 11.55
C VAL A 64 2.00 -6.94 12.74
N ALA A 65 1.87 -5.66 13.04
CA ALA A 65 0.98 -5.18 14.10
C ALA A 65 -0.49 -5.06 13.66
N LEU A 66 -0.79 -5.24 12.37
CA LEU A 66 -2.17 -5.23 11.88
C LEU A 66 -2.96 -6.41 12.45
N PRO A 67 -4.24 -6.19 12.81
CA PRO A 67 -5.08 -7.26 13.36
C PRO A 67 -5.38 -8.38 12.34
N HIS A 68 -5.34 -8.05 11.06
CA HIS A 68 -5.54 -9.01 9.96
C HIS A 68 -4.80 -8.52 8.71
N ALA A 69 -4.54 -9.43 7.78
CA ALA A 69 -3.90 -9.08 6.51
C ALA A 69 -4.83 -8.22 5.65
N PRO A 70 -4.38 -7.06 5.16
CA PRO A 70 -5.13 -6.32 4.16
C PRO A 70 -5.14 -7.08 2.83
N ASP A 71 -6.22 -6.96 2.06
CA ASP A 71 -6.30 -7.50 0.71
C ASP A 71 -5.32 -6.79 -0.22
N LEU A 72 -5.31 -5.47 -0.15
CA LEU A 72 -4.45 -4.59 -0.93
C LEU A 72 -3.61 -3.72 -0.01
N ALA A 73 -2.32 -3.63 -0.27
CA ALA A 73 -1.45 -2.67 0.37
C ALA A 73 -0.97 -1.61 -0.63
N VAL A 74 -0.94 -0.35 -0.19
CA VAL A 74 -0.30 0.75 -0.93
C VAL A 74 1.00 1.08 -0.20
N VAL A 75 2.11 1.06 -0.93
CA VAL A 75 3.44 1.28 -0.36
C VAL A 75 4.01 2.62 -0.84
N ALA A 76 4.26 3.51 0.12
CA ALA A 76 4.79 4.85 -0.09
C ALA A 76 5.95 5.15 0.88
N THR A 77 6.78 4.15 1.15
CA THR A 77 7.94 4.22 2.03
C THR A 77 9.23 4.48 1.24
N PRO A 78 10.35 4.86 1.88
CA PRO A 78 11.62 5.03 1.18
C PRO A 78 12.03 3.80 0.37
N PRO A 79 12.73 3.96 -0.78
CA PRO A 79 13.00 2.86 -1.71
C PRO A 79 13.76 1.68 -1.11
N ASP A 80 14.72 1.93 -0.23
CA ASP A 80 15.49 0.89 0.45
C ASP A 80 14.67 0.01 1.41
N THR A 81 13.52 0.50 1.88
CA THR A 81 12.61 -0.24 2.77
C THR A 81 11.64 -1.16 2.03
N VAL A 82 11.42 -0.94 0.73
CA VAL A 82 10.35 -1.60 -0.03
C VAL A 82 10.47 -3.12 -0.05
N PRO A 83 11.63 -3.74 -0.30
CA PRO A 83 11.73 -5.21 -0.26
C PRO A 83 11.31 -5.80 1.08
N GLY A 84 11.70 -5.19 2.20
CA GLY A 84 11.33 -5.62 3.55
C GLY A 84 9.82 -5.48 3.80
N VAL A 85 9.22 -4.39 3.38
CA VAL A 85 7.77 -4.15 3.49
C VAL A 85 6.99 -5.21 2.69
N ILE A 86 7.40 -5.50 1.47
CA ILE A 86 6.77 -6.54 0.64
C ILE A 86 6.91 -7.93 1.29
N ALA A 87 8.07 -8.24 1.87
CA ALA A 87 8.28 -9.49 2.59
C ALA A 87 7.34 -9.61 3.79
N ASP A 88 7.17 -8.56 4.58
CA ASP A 88 6.26 -8.54 5.73
C ASP A 88 4.79 -8.69 5.30
N LEU A 89 4.38 -7.98 4.25
CA LEU A 89 3.04 -8.11 3.68
C LEU A 89 2.77 -9.54 3.19
N ALA A 90 3.71 -10.13 2.47
CA ALA A 90 3.60 -11.50 1.96
C ALA A 90 3.47 -12.52 3.10
N ARG A 91 4.28 -12.40 4.14
CA ARG A 91 4.22 -13.29 5.32
C ARG A 91 2.93 -13.10 6.12
N HIS A 92 2.43 -11.87 6.21
CA HIS A 92 1.20 -11.57 6.94
C HIS A 92 -0.07 -12.05 6.21
N GLY A 93 0.02 -12.30 4.91
CA GLY A 93 -1.07 -12.87 4.12
C GLY A 93 -1.65 -11.96 3.05
N THR A 94 -1.09 -10.76 2.84
CA THR A 94 -1.50 -9.85 1.77
C THR A 94 -1.23 -10.45 0.39
N ARG A 95 -2.13 -10.24 -0.55
CA ARG A 95 -2.09 -10.84 -1.89
C ARG A 95 -1.83 -9.84 -3.01
N ALA A 96 -2.04 -8.55 -2.77
CA ALA A 96 -1.82 -7.50 -3.76
C ALA A 96 -1.18 -6.26 -3.12
N ALA A 97 -0.28 -5.61 -3.85
CA ALA A 97 0.35 -4.37 -3.44
C ALA A 97 0.53 -3.42 -4.63
N VAL A 98 0.36 -2.14 -4.35
CA VAL A 98 0.67 -1.04 -5.27
C VAL A 98 1.85 -0.29 -4.69
N VAL A 99 2.99 -0.30 -5.36
CA VAL A 99 4.21 0.37 -4.91
C VAL A 99 4.35 1.71 -5.66
N ILE A 100 3.99 2.79 -4.99
CA ILE A 100 4.09 4.15 -5.55
C ILE A 100 5.54 4.63 -5.50
N THR A 101 6.29 4.20 -4.51
CA THR A 101 7.69 4.58 -4.27
C THR A 101 8.52 4.56 -5.55
N ALA A 102 9.19 5.68 -5.83
CA ALA A 102 10.18 5.82 -6.89
C ALA A 102 11.60 5.60 -6.34
N GLY A 103 12.57 5.47 -7.23
CA GLY A 103 13.98 5.41 -6.87
C GLY A 103 14.49 4.00 -6.52
N LEU A 104 13.74 2.94 -6.80
CA LEU A 104 14.26 1.59 -6.72
C LEU A 104 15.20 1.32 -7.91
N ASP A 105 16.44 1.01 -7.63
CA ASP A 105 17.38 0.51 -8.62
C ASP A 105 17.05 -0.93 -9.04
N ALA A 106 17.86 -1.50 -9.92
CA ALA A 106 17.64 -2.86 -10.41
C ALA A 106 17.72 -3.92 -9.30
N ASP A 107 18.64 -3.76 -8.35
CA ASP A 107 18.81 -4.68 -7.22
C ASP A 107 17.59 -4.64 -6.29
N LEU A 108 17.15 -3.44 -5.88
CA LEU A 108 15.99 -3.27 -5.02
C LEU A 108 14.71 -3.81 -5.68
N ARG A 109 14.52 -3.59 -6.99
CA ARG A 109 13.39 -4.17 -7.72
C ARG A 109 13.43 -5.68 -7.75
N GLN A 110 14.59 -6.26 -7.99
CA GLN A 110 14.77 -7.72 -7.97
C GLN A 110 14.43 -8.29 -6.59
N ARG A 111 14.96 -7.70 -5.54
CA ARG A 111 14.71 -8.11 -4.15
C ARG A 111 13.21 -7.97 -3.78
N MET A 112 12.55 -6.92 -4.24
CA MET A 112 11.11 -6.73 -4.05
C MET A 112 10.32 -7.89 -4.70
N LEU A 113 10.65 -8.24 -5.95
CA LEU A 113 9.98 -9.34 -6.66
C LEU A 113 10.25 -10.70 -6.02
N GLU A 114 11.46 -10.93 -5.54
CA GLU A 114 11.81 -12.15 -4.79
C GLU A 114 11.03 -12.25 -3.47
N ALA A 115 10.83 -11.14 -2.78
CA ALA A 115 10.02 -11.09 -1.56
C ALA A 115 8.53 -11.38 -1.81
N ALA A 116 8.00 -10.97 -2.96
CA ALA A 116 6.60 -11.18 -3.34
C ALA A 116 6.30 -12.61 -3.80
N ARG A 117 7.28 -13.28 -4.40
CA ARG A 117 7.11 -14.57 -5.09
C ARG A 117 6.55 -15.69 -4.24
N PRO A 118 7.05 -15.96 -3.00
CA PRO A 118 6.59 -17.09 -2.20
C PRO A 118 5.08 -17.10 -1.91
N ALA A 119 4.49 -15.92 -1.75
CA ALA A 119 3.05 -15.75 -1.49
C ALA A 119 2.23 -15.47 -2.75
N CYS A 120 2.86 -15.45 -3.92
CA CYS A 120 2.25 -14.95 -5.16
C CYS A 120 1.63 -13.57 -4.99
N LEU A 121 2.24 -12.70 -4.17
CA LEU A 121 1.78 -11.34 -3.97
C LEU A 121 1.93 -10.57 -5.29
N ARG A 122 0.83 -10.02 -5.77
CA ARG A 122 0.83 -9.23 -7.00
C ARG A 122 1.31 -7.82 -6.72
N VAL A 123 2.25 -7.33 -7.52
CA VAL A 123 2.81 -5.99 -7.37
C VAL A 123 2.54 -5.17 -8.63
N LEU A 124 1.91 -4.02 -8.44
CA LEU A 124 1.81 -2.95 -9.43
C LEU A 124 2.85 -1.88 -9.06
N GLY A 125 3.65 -1.45 -10.02
CA GLY A 125 4.80 -0.58 -9.78
C GLY A 125 6.12 -1.35 -9.71
N PRO A 126 7.19 -0.78 -9.17
CA PRO A 126 7.29 0.51 -8.47
C PRO A 126 7.18 1.73 -9.40
N ASN A 127 7.27 2.93 -8.82
CA ASN A 127 7.25 4.20 -9.56
C ASN A 127 5.98 4.36 -10.42
N CYS A 128 4.82 4.16 -9.81
CA CYS A 128 3.51 4.39 -10.40
C CYS A 128 2.73 5.45 -9.64
N ILE A 129 1.67 5.97 -10.23
CA ILE A 129 0.80 6.96 -9.60
C ILE A 129 -0.14 6.35 -8.55
N GLY A 130 -0.36 5.05 -8.63
CA GLY A 130 -1.28 4.33 -7.77
C GLY A 130 -2.39 3.61 -8.53
N LEU A 131 -3.51 3.41 -7.87
CA LEU A 131 -4.67 2.68 -8.40
C LEU A 131 -5.96 3.41 -8.02
N ILE A 132 -6.87 3.55 -8.98
CA ILE A 132 -8.19 4.13 -8.77
C ILE A 132 -9.24 3.11 -9.22
N LEU A 133 -10.17 2.78 -8.32
CA LEU A 133 -11.29 1.86 -8.56
C LEU A 133 -12.60 2.63 -8.29
N PRO A 134 -13.14 3.36 -9.27
CA PRO A 134 -14.30 4.23 -9.06
C PRO A 134 -15.53 3.49 -8.57
N HIS A 135 -15.73 2.26 -9.03
CA HIS A 135 -16.90 1.43 -8.65
C HIS A 135 -16.89 1.01 -7.17
N LEU A 136 -15.75 1.11 -6.49
CA LEU A 136 -15.61 0.84 -5.04
C LEU A 136 -15.35 2.10 -4.23
N GLY A 137 -15.23 3.26 -4.86
CA GLY A 137 -14.83 4.50 -4.18
C GLY A 137 -13.37 4.50 -3.73
N VAL A 138 -12.52 3.64 -4.30
CA VAL A 138 -11.09 3.57 -3.97
C VAL A 138 -10.30 4.57 -4.79
N ASN A 139 -9.65 5.50 -4.12
CA ASN A 139 -8.61 6.34 -4.70
C ASN A 139 -7.31 6.11 -3.92
N ALA A 140 -6.57 5.08 -4.31
CA ALA A 140 -5.27 4.70 -3.77
C ALA A 140 -4.13 5.28 -4.62
N SER A 141 -4.22 6.57 -4.94
CA SER A 141 -3.27 7.24 -5.82
C SER A 141 -2.63 8.46 -5.18
N SER A 142 -1.52 8.90 -5.75
CA SER A 142 -0.87 10.17 -5.44
C SER A 142 -1.35 11.32 -6.34
N ALA A 143 -2.39 11.12 -7.12
CA ALA A 143 -2.98 12.17 -7.93
C ALA A 143 -3.63 13.24 -7.05
N HIS A 144 -3.37 14.51 -7.35
CA HIS A 144 -4.10 15.61 -6.73
C HIS A 144 -5.49 15.68 -7.34
N CYS A 145 -6.53 15.51 -6.52
CA CYS A 145 -7.87 15.90 -6.92
C CYS A 145 -7.92 17.45 -6.89
N MET A 146 -8.12 18.05 -8.05
CA MET A 146 -8.43 19.48 -8.14
C MET A 146 -9.88 19.71 -7.74
#